data_684a599fd81bf95650b5f520a189cb5a
#
_entry.id   684a599fd81bf95650b5f520a189cb5a
#
_cell.length_a   1.000
_cell.length_b   1.000
_cell.length_c   1.000
_cell.angle_alpha   90.00
_cell.angle_beta   90.00
_cell.angle_gamma   90.00
#
_symmetry.space_group_name_H-M   'P 1'
#
loop_
_entity.id
_entity.type
_entity.pdbx_description
1 polymer ?
#
loop_
_entity_poly.entity_id
_entity_poly.type
_entity_poly.pdbx_seq_one_letter_code
_entity_poly.pdbx_strand_id
1 'polypeptide(L)'
;MRPFSAMYYIKENKRKSIIIIFMLFLTTFIFLAGNYIDSVYYFWNSYNEYSDKLCVVDAPASAEDYNDFTEFYNELKNDDKLIVQPRTGWGHRGLPWKCTMGFEMGTASMVFSSVDDMKQAFDQFGIECDYTDIKDYSVVMSETFAKHYGLKKGDVIDSSTDKLIEGRYTLDALIDDESFVLFYVIPGDDAVYRLNVMSPDMSGNELRDYIADRLGDRKAQINEPMRNEIERQFEPFFYIFFSGIILLSVVLSIVVNSVITGQYIRRVYEFGIYRAIGITKRGILKKCASEISMMNLLAVLFGAAVIIIFTFLINELYYIPDGKYLPYFSKIGLYGFLLSNVLVVIPTIISKGRGMAKADVTEF
;
A
#
# COMPACT_ATOMS: atom_id res chain seq x y z
N MET A 1 22.01 37.13 -15.37
CA MET A 1 21.91 35.87 -14.58
C MET A 1 22.55 36.11 -13.23
N ARG A 2 21.94 35.67 -12.13
CA ARG A 2 22.54 35.84 -10.79
C ARG A 2 23.64 34.77 -10.61
N PRO A 3 24.91 35.13 -10.38
CA PRO A 3 26.03 34.16 -10.28
C PRO A 3 25.87 33.15 -9.13
N PHE A 4 24.96 33.42 -8.21
CA PHE A 4 24.58 32.54 -7.09
C PHE A 4 23.51 31.48 -7.44
N SER A 5 22.99 31.47 -8.67
CA SER A 5 21.92 30.53 -9.06
C SER A 5 22.47 29.10 -9.17
N ALA A 6 21.81 28.14 -8.54
CA ALA A 6 22.11 26.72 -8.64
C ALA A 6 21.98 26.23 -10.10
N MET A 7 21.00 26.73 -10.83
CA MET A 7 20.78 26.39 -12.25
C MET A 7 21.96 26.84 -13.15
N TYR A 8 22.58 27.99 -12.84
CA TYR A 8 23.78 28.42 -13.56
C TYR A 8 24.92 27.42 -13.40
N TYR A 9 25.16 26.96 -12.15
CA TYR A 9 26.18 25.95 -11.90
C TYR A 9 25.93 24.65 -12.69
N ILE A 10 24.71 24.13 -12.67
CA ILE A 10 24.32 22.92 -13.38
C ILE A 10 24.57 23.07 -14.89
N LYS A 11 24.22 24.23 -15.46
CA LYS A 11 24.38 24.52 -16.88
C LYS A 11 25.87 24.58 -17.30
N GLU A 12 26.71 25.20 -16.50
CA GLU A 12 28.16 25.32 -16.78
C GLU A 12 28.93 24.02 -16.52
N ASN A 13 28.45 23.18 -15.58
CA ASN A 13 29.12 21.94 -15.20
C ASN A 13 28.28 20.69 -15.55
N LYS A 14 27.71 20.65 -16.76
CA LYS A 14 26.74 19.60 -17.19
C LYS A 14 27.20 18.18 -16.90
N ARG A 15 28.42 17.79 -17.36
CA ARG A 15 28.92 16.41 -17.16
C ARG A 15 29.00 16.01 -15.69
N LYS A 16 29.48 16.92 -14.83
CA LYS A 16 29.64 16.65 -13.39
C LYS A 16 28.29 16.62 -12.68
N SER A 17 27.39 17.53 -13.06
CA SER A 17 26.03 17.57 -12.51
C SER A 17 25.21 16.34 -12.89
N ILE A 18 25.36 15.85 -14.13
CA ILE A 18 24.70 14.62 -14.57
C ILE A 18 25.14 13.41 -13.73
N ILE A 19 26.44 13.30 -13.40
CA ILE A 19 26.94 12.20 -12.56
C ILE A 19 26.28 12.26 -11.16
N ILE A 20 26.20 13.46 -10.55
CA ILE A 20 25.58 13.61 -9.24
C ILE A 20 24.06 13.32 -9.32
N ILE A 21 23.38 13.86 -10.33
CA ILE A 21 21.95 13.61 -10.56
C ILE A 21 21.72 12.12 -10.73
N PHE A 22 22.56 11.41 -11.50
CA PHE A 22 22.43 9.97 -11.67
C PHE A 22 22.65 9.20 -10.36
N MET A 23 23.63 9.58 -9.54
CA MET A 23 23.84 8.96 -8.23
C MET A 23 22.67 9.20 -7.29
N LEU A 24 22.10 10.41 -7.27
CA LEU A 24 20.91 10.72 -6.48
C LEU A 24 19.66 10.03 -7.02
N PHE A 25 19.57 9.85 -8.35
CA PHE A 25 18.50 9.10 -8.98
C PHE A 25 18.41 7.64 -8.45
N LEU A 26 19.55 7.01 -8.13
CA LEU A 26 19.54 5.66 -7.57
C LEU A 26 18.74 5.55 -6.28
N THR A 27 18.61 6.63 -5.49
CA THR A 27 17.78 6.64 -4.29
C THR A 27 16.30 6.45 -4.60
N THR A 28 15.86 6.81 -5.80
CA THR A 28 14.45 6.67 -6.20
C THR A 28 14.04 5.21 -6.43
N PHE A 29 14.97 4.30 -6.71
CA PHE A 29 14.70 2.87 -6.80
C PHE A 29 14.22 2.25 -5.49
N ILE A 30 14.50 2.89 -4.35
CA ILE A 30 13.95 2.49 -3.05
C ILE A 30 12.43 2.60 -3.04
N PHE A 31 11.88 3.61 -3.72
CA PHE A 31 10.44 3.73 -3.89
C PHE A 31 9.86 2.54 -4.67
N LEU A 32 10.52 2.14 -5.76
CA LEU A 32 10.09 0.97 -6.55
C LEU A 32 10.17 -0.33 -5.72
N ALA A 33 11.23 -0.50 -4.91
CA ALA A 33 11.35 -1.65 -4.03
C ALA A 33 10.23 -1.67 -2.98
N GLY A 34 9.82 -0.52 -2.45
CA GLY A 34 8.67 -0.39 -1.57
C GLY A 34 7.36 -0.72 -2.26
N ASN A 35 7.15 -0.25 -3.50
CA ASN A 35 5.98 -0.62 -4.30
C ASN A 35 5.91 -2.13 -4.52
N TYR A 36 7.05 -2.78 -4.75
CA TYR A 36 7.14 -4.22 -4.91
C TYR A 36 6.72 -4.96 -3.63
N ILE A 37 7.15 -4.51 -2.47
CA ILE A 37 6.75 -5.09 -1.19
C ILE A 37 5.26 -4.84 -0.95
N ASP A 38 4.79 -3.62 -1.21
CA ASP A 38 3.38 -3.25 -1.01
C ASP A 38 2.44 -4.01 -1.95
N SER A 39 2.92 -4.44 -3.12
CA SER A 39 2.13 -5.26 -4.04
C SER A 39 1.68 -6.59 -3.43
N VAL A 40 2.38 -7.08 -2.41
CA VAL A 40 2.02 -8.29 -1.65
C VAL A 40 0.77 -8.06 -0.81
N TYR A 41 0.55 -6.83 -0.36
CA TYR A 41 -0.58 -6.49 0.50
C TYR A 41 -1.74 -5.84 -0.23
N TYR A 42 -1.57 -5.50 -1.49
CA TYR A 42 -2.48 -4.62 -2.20
C TYR A 42 -3.95 -5.05 -2.07
N PHE A 43 -4.23 -6.33 -2.30
CA PHE A 43 -5.57 -6.87 -2.18
C PHE A 43 -6.05 -7.02 -0.70
N TRP A 44 -5.13 -7.23 0.24
CA TRP A 44 -5.47 -7.32 1.65
C TRP A 44 -5.81 -5.97 2.26
N ASN A 45 -5.15 -4.90 1.80
CA ASN A 45 -5.44 -3.56 2.27
C ASN A 45 -6.87 -3.14 1.92
N SER A 46 -7.34 -3.43 0.70
CA SER A 46 -8.72 -3.14 0.31
C SER A 46 -9.75 -3.97 1.09
N TYR A 47 -9.45 -5.24 1.34
CA TYR A 47 -10.30 -6.06 2.19
C TYR A 47 -10.38 -5.53 3.64
N ASN A 48 -9.27 -5.10 4.18
CA ASN A 48 -9.23 -4.57 5.53
C ASN A 48 -10.07 -3.30 5.70
N GLU A 49 -10.20 -2.46 4.67
CA GLU A 49 -11.08 -1.29 4.70
C GLU A 49 -12.56 -1.67 4.91
N TYR A 50 -12.99 -2.79 4.34
CA TYR A 50 -14.34 -3.33 4.57
C TYR A 50 -14.43 -4.10 5.90
N SER A 51 -13.45 -4.95 6.17
CA SER A 51 -13.44 -5.76 7.39
C SER A 51 -13.38 -4.95 8.68
N ASP A 52 -12.81 -3.74 8.61
CA ASP A 52 -12.79 -2.82 9.76
C ASP A 52 -14.18 -2.26 10.10
N LYS A 53 -15.13 -2.31 9.17
CA LYS A 53 -16.54 -1.91 9.36
C LYS A 53 -17.45 -3.09 9.72
N LEU A 54 -16.91 -4.29 9.83
CA LEU A 54 -17.62 -5.54 10.00
C LEU A 54 -17.02 -6.34 11.16
N CYS A 55 -17.87 -6.82 12.06
CA CYS A 55 -17.51 -7.82 13.05
C CYS A 55 -18.06 -9.18 12.60
N VAL A 56 -17.17 -10.18 12.46
CA VAL A 56 -17.55 -11.55 12.07
C VAL A 56 -17.54 -12.43 13.31
N VAL A 57 -18.64 -13.11 13.56
CA VAL A 57 -18.77 -14.05 14.68
C VAL A 57 -19.06 -15.44 14.14
N ASP A 58 -18.18 -16.39 14.43
CA ASP A 58 -18.35 -17.80 14.04
C ASP A 58 -19.05 -18.60 15.12
N ALA A 59 -19.96 -19.46 14.70
CA ALA A 59 -20.59 -20.42 15.60
C ALA A 59 -19.57 -21.40 16.16
N PRO A 60 -19.79 -21.94 17.37
CA PRO A 60 -18.95 -22.98 17.94
C PRO A 60 -18.98 -24.24 17.08
N ALA A 61 -17.88 -24.99 17.09
CA ALA A 61 -17.77 -26.25 16.35
C ALA A 61 -18.65 -27.38 16.96
N SER A 62 -19.07 -27.22 18.21
CA SER A 62 -19.88 -28.22 18.93
C SER A 62 -21.37 -28.00 18.69
N ALA A 63 -22.08 -29.05 18.32
CA ALA A 63 -23.53 -29.02 18.18
C ALA A 63 -24.25 -28.69 19.49
N GLU A 64 -23.65 -29.02 20.64
CA GLU A 64 -24.24 -28.72 21.96
C GLU A 64 -24.32 -27.22 22.25
N ASP A 65 -23.34 -26.45 21.75
CA ASP A 65 -23.23 -25.03 21.96
C ASP A 65 -23.99 -24.21 20.88
N TYR A 66 -24.54 -24.88 19.87
CA TYR A 66 -25.22 -24.24 18.73
C TYR A 66 -26.55 -23.55 19.12
N ASN A 67 -27.28 -24.11 20.06
CA ASN A 67 -28.53 -23.50 20.56
C ASN A 67 -28.25 -22.16 21.25
N ASP A 68 -27.18 -22.09 22.04
CA ASP A 68 -26.71 -20.88 22.70
C ASP A 68 -26.31 -19.80 21.69
N PHE A 69 -25.69 -20.21 20.60
CA PHE A 69 -25.36 -19.31 19.48
C PHE A 69 -26.59 -18.79 18.74
N THR A 70 -27.62 -19.63 18.59
CA THR A 70 -28.89 -19.20 17.99
C THR A 70 -29.62 -18.19 18.87
N GLU A 71 -29.60 -18.37 20.19
CA GLU A 71 -30.10 -17.39 21.14
C GLU A 71 -29.34 -16.09 21.06
N PHE A 72 -28.04 -16.14 21.00
CA PHE A 72 -27.17 -14.99 20.82
C PHE A 72 -27.42 -14.23 19.50
N TYR A 73 -27.64 -14.94 18.41
CA TYR A 73 -28.06 -14.34 17.14
C TYR A 73 -29.37 -13.56 17.28
N ASN A 74 -30.36 -14.15 17.92
CA ASN A 74 -31.65 -13.49 18.13
C ASN A 74 -31.55 -12.27 19.08
N GLU A 75 -30.65 -12.33 20.07
CA GLU A 75 -30.36 -11.21 20.96
C GLU A 75 -29.74 -10.04 20.17
N LEU A 76 -28.73 -10.31 19.36
CA LEU A 76 -28.09 -9.29 18.54
C LEU A 76 -29.03 -8.70 17.47
N LYS A 77 -29.89 -9.53 16.87
CA LYS A 77 -30.83 -9.10 15.83
C LYS A 77 -31.89 -8.14 16.38
N ASN A 78 -32.20 -8.23 17.66
CA ASN A 78 -33.19 -7.35 18.34
C ASN A 78 -32.53 -6.04 18.85
N ASP A 79 -31.24 -5.82 18.62
CA ASP A 79 -30.55 -4.59 19.01
C ASP A 79 -30.63 -3.56 17.89
N ASP A 80 -31.35 -2.46 18.11
CA ASP A 80 -31.56 -1.38 17.13
C ASP A 80 -30.25 -0.69 16.67
N LYS A 81 -29.15 -0.90 17.41
CA LYS A 81 -27.83 -0.35 17.07
C LYS A 81 -27.05 -1.21 16.08
N LEU A 82 -27.51 -2.42 15.82
CA LEU A 82 -26.79 -3.43 15.06
C LEU A 82 -27.55 -3.79 13.78
N ILE A 83 -26.76 -4.06 12.75
CA ILE A 83 -27.19 -4.70 11.52
C ILE A 83 -26.60 -6.10 11.54
N VAL A 84 -27.44 -7.12 11.70
CA VAL A 84 -27.00 -8.50 11.86
C VAL A 84 -27.47 -9.34 10.71
N GLN A 85 -26.50 -9.84 9.95
CA GLN A 85 -26.73 -10.66 8.75
C GLN A 85 -26.29 -12.10 9.03
N PRO A 86 -27.18 -13.08 8.89
CA PRO A 86 -26.81 -14.47 8.99
C PRO A 86 -26.00 -14.90 7.78
N ARG A 87 -25.02 -15.74 8.01
CA ARG A 87 -24.23 -16.35 6.95
C ARG A 87 -24.16 -17.84 7.15
N THR A 88 -24.50 -18.58 6.13
CA THR A 88 -24.42 -20.03 6.12
C THR A 88 -23.19 -20.49 5.34
N GLY A 89 -22.60 -21.58 5.78
CA GLY A 89 -21.45 -22.21 5.13
C GLY A 89 -20.09 -21.58 5.47
N TRP A 90 -19.03 -22.34 5.21
CA TRP A 90 -17.63 -21.93 5.38
C TRP A 90 -17.19 -21.13 4.16
N GLY A 91 -16.37 -20.12 4.42
CA GLY A 91 -15.99 -19.12 3.41
C GLY A 91 -15.56 -19.69 2.08
N HIS A 92 -16.22 -19.20 1.03
CA HIS A 92 -15.79 -19.43 -0.32
C HIS A 92 -14.43 -18.78 -0.56
N ARG A 93 -13.58 -19.47 -1.28
CA ARG A 93 -12.27 -18.95 -1.62
C ARG A 93 -12.39 -17.92 -2.72
N GLY A 94 -11.61 -16.86 -2.61
CA GLY A 94 -11.47 -15.91 -3.70
C GLY A 94 -10.61 -16.48 -4.84
N LEU A 95 -10.59 -15.78 -5.97
CA LEU A 95 -9.66 -16.05 -7.05
C LEU A 95 -8.22 -15.94 -6.55
N PRO A 96 -7.29 -16.79 -7.00
CA PRO A 96 -5.93 -16.73 -6.52
C PRO A 96 -5.24 -15.45 -7.00
N TRP A 97 -4.66 -14.70 -6.09
CA TRP A 97 -3.77 -13.61 -6.40
C TRP A 97 -2.36 -14.14 -6.60
N LYS A 98 -1.80 -13.94 -7.77
CA LYS A 98 -0.41 -14.26 -8.04
C LYS A 98 0.48 -13.12 -7.56
N CYS A 99 1.03 -13.27 -6.37
CA CYS A 99 1.94 -12.30 -5.81
C CYS A 99 3.19 -12.13 -6.67
N THR A 100 3.74 -10.93 -6.72
CA THR A 100 4.98 -10.61 -7.45
C THR A 100 6.19 -11.43 -6.98
N MET A 101 6.14 -11.99 -5.77
CA MET A 101 7.17 -12.87 -5.23
C MET A 101 7.00 -14.35 -5.61
N GLY A 102 6.05 -14.69 -6.46
CA GLY A 102 5.82 -16.05 -6.94
C GLY A 102 4.92 -16.90 -6.04
N PHE A 103 4.31 -16.32 -5.00
CA PHE A 103 3.31 -17.00 -4.20
C PHE A 103 1.92 -16.79 -4.81
N GLU A 104 1.08 -17.81 -4.70
CA GLU A 104 -0.35 -17.70 -4.98
C GLU A 104 -1.09 -17.61 -3.64
N MET A 105 -1.93 -16.62 -3.49
CA MET A 105 -2.76 -16.41 -2.30
C MET A 105 -4.22 -16.27 -2.74
N GLY A 106 -5.15 -16.88 -2.01
CA GLY A 106 -6.58 -16.62 -2.24
C GLY A 106 -6.91 -15.17 -1.90
N THR A 107 -7.63 -14.48 -2.77
CA THR A 107 -8.16 -13.16 -2.45
C THR A 107 -9.26 -13.26 -1.39
N ALA A 108 -9.55 -12.15 -0.76
CA ALA A 108 -10.62 -12.09 0.20
C ALA A 108 -11.99 -12.25 -0.47
N SER A 109 -12.91 -12.85 0.24
CA SER A 109 -14.31 -12.95 -0.18
C SER A 109 -15.25 -12.62 0.97
N MET A 110 -16.34 -11.93 0.64
CA MET A 110 -17.46 -11.71 1.54
C MET A 110 -18.69 -12.40 0.96
N VAL A 111 -19.42 -13.09 1.81
CA VAL A 111 -20.60 -13.84 1.40
C VAL A 111 -21.82 -13.29 2.12
N PHE A 112 -22.85 -13.04 1.38
CA PHE A 112 -24.16 -12.57 1.85
C PHE A 112 -25.22 -13.61 1.56
N SER A 113 -26.19 -13.77 2.45
CA SER A 113 -27.25 -14.76 2.30
C SER A 113 -28.35 -14.33 1.31
N SER A 114 -28.44 -13.03 1.05
CA SER A 114 -29.41 -12.44 0.10
C SER A 114 -28.84 -11.20 -0.57
N VAL A 115 -29.52 -10.75 -1.64
CA VAL A 115 -29.20 -9.48 -2.31
C VAL A 115 -29.45 -8.29 -1.37
N ASP A 116 -30.49 -8.38 -0.51
CA ASP A 116 -30.83 -7.33 0.45
C ASP A 116 -29.71 -7.19 1.51
N ASP A 117 -29.16 -8.31 1.99
CA ASP A 117 -28.01 -8.29 2.90
C ASP A 117 -26.77 -7.66 2.27
N MET A 118 -26.49 -8.01 1.01
CA MET A 118 -25.39 -7.39 0.25
C MET A 118 -25.60 -5.88 0.11
N LYS A 119 -26.82 -5.45 -0.25
CA LYS A 119 -27.17 -4.05 -0.40
C LYS A 119 -26.94 -3.27 0.90
N GLN A 120 -27.43 -3.81 2.02
CA GLN A 120 -27.27 -3.21 3.34
C GLN A 120 -25.79 -3.07 3.74
N ALA A 121 -24.97 -4.08 3.42
CA ALA A 121 -23.53 -4.02 3.65
C ALA A 121 -22.85 -3.00 2.75
N PHE A 122 -23.19 -2.93 1.48
CA PHE A 122 -22.63 -1.96 0.54
C PHE A 122 -22.99 -0.52 0.93
N ASP A 123 -24.22 -0.27 1.39
CA ASP A 123 -24.60 1.03 1.94
C ASP A 123 -23.72 1.39 3.14
N GLN A 124 -23.44 0.45 4.05
CA GLN A 124 -22.54 0.64 5.19
C GLN A 124 -21.07 0.84 4.77
N PHE A 125 -20.63 0.18 3.70
CA PHE A 125 -19.28 0.34 3.17
C PHE A 125 -19.11 1.61 2.33
N GLY A 126 -20.21 2.20 1.85
CA GLY A 126 -20.23 3.33 0.92
C GLY A 126 -19.92 2.89 -0.52
N ILE A 127 -20.30 1.68 -0.90
CA ILE A 127 -20.14 1.12 -2.25
C ILE A 127 -21.40 1.38 -3.05
N GLU A 128 -21.27 2.06 -4.19
CA GLU A 128 -22.33 2.20 -5.18
C GLU A 128 -22.36 0.98 -6.09
N CYS A 129 -23.54 0.35 -6.26
CA CYS A 129 -23.71 -0.84 -7.10
C CYS A 129 -25.06 -0.82 -7.80
N ASP A 130 -25.08 -1.31 -9.04
CA ASP A 130 -26.33 -1.61 -9.77
C ASP A 130 -26.81 -3.03 -9.44
N TYR A 131 -27.90 -3.12 -8.69
CA TYR A 131 -28.46 -4.40 -8.22
C TYR A 131 -29.45 -5.05 -9.19
N THR A 132 -29.67 -4.46 -10.38
CA THR A 132 -30.75 -4.89 -11.30
C THR A 132 -30.64 -6.35 -11.73
N ASP A 133 -29.42 -6.82 -11.96
CA ASP A 133 -29.15 -8.18 -12.46
C ASP A 133 -28.67 -9.15 -11.38
N ILE A 134 -28.45 -8.65 -10.16
CA ILE A 134 -27.92 -9.46 -9.06
C ILE A 134 -29.01 -10.39 -8.53
N LYS A 135 -28.68 -11.65 -8.37
CA LYS A 135 -29.56 -12.73 -7.90
C LYS A 135 -28.75 -13.75 -7.08
N ASP A 136 -29.42 -14.81 -6.66
CA ASP A 136 -28.77 -15.93 -6.00
C ASP A 136 -27.65 -16.51 -6.88
N TYR A 137 -26.52 -16.83 -6.26
CA TYR A 137 -25.28 -17.29 -6.88
C TYR A 137 -24.61 -16.25 -7.79
N SER A 138 -24.87 -14.98 -7.55
CA SER A 138 -24.15 -13.87 -8.16
C SER A 138 -22.82 -13.58 -7.45
N VAL A 139 -21.89 -13.05 -8.24
CA VAL A 139 -20.65 -12.43 -7.76
C VAL A 139 -20.63 -10.98 -8.21
N VAL A 140 -20.17 -10.12 -7.31
CA VAL A 140 -19.84 -8.73 -7.57
C VAL A 140 -18.35 -8.52 -7.30
N MET A 141 -17.65 -7.79 -8.14
CA MET A 141 -16.24 -7.42 -7.93
C MET A 141 -15.94 -6.06 -8.56
N SER A 142 -14.78 -5.50 -8.24
CA SER A 142 -14.34 -4.24 -8.84
C SER A 142 -14.01 -4.42 -10.34
N GLU A 143 -14.17 -3.34 -11.13
CA GLU A 143 -13.75 -3.32 -12.53
C GLU A 143 -12.25 -3.60 -12.67
N THR A 144 -11.43 -3.08 -11.76
CA THR A 144 -9.99 -3.32 -11.70
C THR A 144 -9.70 -4.81 -11.51
N PHE A 145 -10.40 -5.47 -10.59
CA PHE A 145 -10.22 -6.90 -10.34
C PHE A 145 -10.66 -7.75 -11.54
N ALA A 146 -11.83 -7.47 -12.09
CA ALA A 146 -12.33 -8.17 -13.27
C ALA A 146 -11.37 -8.05 -14.47
N LYS A 147 -10.82 -6.85 -14.69
CA LYS A 147 -9.82 -6.59 -15.75
C LYS A 147 -8.56 -7.44 -15.57
N HIS A 148 -8.06 -7.62 -14.35
CA HIS A 148 -6.87 -8.44 -14.07
C HIS A 148 -7.05 -9.91 -14.43
N TYR A 149 -8.28 -10.40 -14.32
CA TYR A 149 -8.63 -11.78 -14.69
C TYR A 149 -9.22 -11.91 -16.09
N GLY A 150 -9.33 -10.81 -16.83
CA GLY A 150 -9.95 -10.79 -18.15
C GLY A 150 -11.46 -11.12 -18.12
N LEU A 151 -12.10 -10.95 -16.97
CA LEU A 151 -13.52 -11.24 -16.75
C LEU A 151 -14.39 -10.05 -17.13
N LYS A 152 -15.62 -10.35 -17.53
CA LYS A 152 -16.64 -9.36 -17.90
C LYS A 152 -17.96 -9.69 -17.24
N LYS A 153 -18.84 -8.71 -17.08
CA LYS A 153 -20.21 -8.93 -16.63
C LYS A 153 -20.89 -10.01 -17.49
N GLY A 154 -21.50 -10.99 -16.85
CA GLY A 154 -22.11 -12.17 -17.45
C GLY A 154 -21.20 -13.41 -17.53
N ASP A 155 -19.91 -13.28 -17.25
CA ASP A 155 -19.01 -14.44 -17.23
C ASP A 155 -19.31 -15.33 -16.02
N VAL A 156 -19.04 -16.62 -16.20
CA VAL A 156 -19.22 -17.63 -15.15
C VAL A 156 -17.89 -17.85 -14.44
N ILE A 157 -17.94 -17.82 -13.13
CA ILE A 157 -16.80 -18.08 -12.22
C ILE A 157 -17.06 -19.42 -11.54
N ASP A 158 -16.25 -20.42 -11.87
CA ASP A 158 -16.34 -21.78 -11.34
C ASP A 158 -14.95 -22.45 -11.33
N SER A 159 -14.91 -23.75 -11.12
CA SER A 159 -13.68 -24.54 -11.11
C SER A 159 -12.89 -24.52 -12.43
N SER A 160 -13.47 -24.04 -13.53
CA SER A 160 -12.75 -23.84 -14.80
C SER A 160 -12.00 -22.50 -14.80
N THR A 161 -12.48 -21.50 -14.04
CA THR A 161 -11.80 -20.23 -13.83
C THR A 161 -10.62 -20.43 -12.87
N ASP A 162 -10.85 -21.11 -11.76
CA ASP A 162 -9.80 -21.54 -10.82
C ASP A 162 -10.25 -22.77 -10.03
N LYS A 163 -9.33 -23.72 -9.84
CA LYS A 163 -9.58 -25.00 -9.14
C LYS A 163 -10.02 -24.86 -7.69
N LEU A 164 -9.76 -23.70 -7.07
CA LEU A 164 -10.12 -23.43 -5.69
C LEU A 164 -11.55 -22.87 -5.54
N ILE A 165 -12.21 -22.54 -6.66
CA ILE A 165 -13.60 -22.05 -6.66
C ILE A 165 -14.53 -23.25 -6.54
N GLU A 166 -15.25 -23.31 -5.44
CA GLU A 166 -16.32 -24.27 -5.21
C GLU A 166 -17.66 -23.67 -5.62
N GLY A 167 -18.38 -24.36 -6.48
CA GLY A 167 -19.67 -23.87 -7.01
C GLY A 167 -19.55 -23.20 -8.36
N ARG A 168 -20.66 -22.59 -8.77
CA ARG A 168 -20.79 -21.89 -10.06
C ARG A 168 -21.53 -20.57 -9.82
N TYR A 169 -20.89 -19.47 -10.15
CA TYR A 169 -21.38 -18.13 -9.91
C TYR A 169 -21.36 -17.32 -11.19
N THR A 170 -22.25 -16.35 -11.33
CA THR A 170 -22.25 -15.41 -12.45
C THR A 170 -21.75 -14.04 -11.99
N LEU A 171 -20.87 -13.42 -12.75
CA LEU A 171 -20.44 -12.06 -12.53
C LEU A 171 -21.54 -11.09 -12.98
N ASP A 172 -22.44 -10.72 -12.10
CA ASP A 172 -23.65 -9.97 -12.46
C ASP A 172 -23.49 -8.45 -12.30
N ALA A 173 -22.52 -7.98 -11.51
CA ALA A 173 -22.22 -6.56 -11.40
C ALA A 173 -20.72 -6.29 -11.23
N LEU A 174 -20.30 -5.12 -11.72
CA LEU A 174 -18.99 -4.53 -11.50
C LEU A 174 -19.16 -3.25 -10.72
N ILE A 175 -18.28 -2.99 -9.76
CA ILE A 175 -18.27 -1.78 -8.93
C ILE A 175 -17.04 -0.93 -9.29
N ASP A 176 -17.21 0.39 -9.24
CA ASP A 176 -16.11 1.37 -9.42
C ASP A 176 -15.30 1.46 -8.12
N ASP A 177 -14.41 0.51 -7.94
CA ASP A 177 -13.56 0.37 -6.77
C ASP A 177 -12.21 -0.25 -7.17
N GLU A 178 -11.18 -0.04 -6.36
CA GLU A 178 -9.85 -0.63 -6.57
C GLU A 178 -9.62 -1.91 -5.76
N SER A 179 -10.66 -2.43 -5.09
CA SER A 179 -10.55 -3.61 -4.23
C SER A 179 -10.39 -4.91 -5.02
N PHE A 180 -9.72 -5.87 -4.39
CA PHE A 180 -9.59 -7.25 -4.87
C PHE A 180 -10.41 -8.19 -3.99
N VAL A 181 -11.67 -7.82 -3.76
CA VAL A 181 -12.63 -8.57 -2.97
C VAL A 181 -13.72 -9.12 -3.87
N LEU A 182 -14.11 -10.36 -3.61
CA LEU A 182 -15.25 -11.01 -4.26
C LEU A 182 -16.43 -10.95 -3.29
N PHE A 183 -17.52 -10.38 -3.72
CA PHE A 183 -18.76 -10.32 -2.96
C PHE A 183 -19.76 -11.31 -3.56
N TYR A 184 -20.08 -12.35 -2.80
CA TYR A 184 -20.98 -13.41 -3.21
C TYR A 184 -22.37 -13.25 -2.62
N VAL A 185 -23.39 -13.56 -3.41
CA VAL A 185 -24.74 -13.82 -2.90
C VAL A 185 -24.97 -15.32 -2.95
N ILE A 186 -25.01 -15.96 -1.79
CA ILE A 186 -25.23 -17.40 -1.67
C ILE A 186 -26.37 -17.61 -0.68
N PRO A 187 -27.54 -18.08 -1.16
CA PRO A 187 -28.66 -18.33 -0.26
C PRO A 187 -28.26 -19.30 0.85
N GLY A 188 -28.67 -18.94 2.05
CA GLY A 188 -28.36 -19.70 3.23
C GLY A 188 -29.32 -20.87 3.46
N ASP A 189 -28.85 -21.85 4.20
CA ASP A 189 -29.69 -22.86 4.84
C ASP A 189 -30.36 -22.26 6.10
N ASP A 190 -31.26 -22.99 6.74
CA ASP A 190 -31.89 -22.56 8.00
C ASP A 190 -30.87 -22.44 9.17
N ALA A 191 -29.71 -23.06 9.04
CA ALA A 191 -28.65 -23.05 10.05
C ALA A 191 -27.68 -21.87 9.86
N VAL A 192 -27.48 -21.09 10.92
CA VAL A 192 -26.61 -19.93 10.93
C VAL A 192 -25.25 -20.30 11.52
N TYR A 193 -24.23 -20.44 10.67
CA TYR A 193 -22.87 -20.80 11.11
C TYR A 193 -21.94 -19.60 11.35
N ARG A 194 -22.33 -18.45 10.84
CA ARG A 194 -21.56 -17.22 10.95
C ARG A 194 -22.50 -16.02 10.95
N LEU A 195 -22.13 -14.98 11.67
CA LEU A 195 -22.81 -13.69 11.64
C LEU A 195 -21.86 -12.63 11.09
N ASN A 196 -22.41 -11.80 10.20
CA ASN A 196 -21.83 -10.52 9.86
C ASN A 196 -22.58 -9.46 10.66
N VAL A 197 -21.88 -8.76 11.55
CA VAL A 197 -22.45 -7.73 12.42
C VAL A 197 -21.83 -6.40 12.04
N MET A 198 -22.66 -5.40 11.78
CA MET A 198 -22.25 -4.03 11.43
C MET A 198 -23.00 -3.05 12.33
N SER A 199 -22.52 -1.83 12.42
CA SER A 199 -23.19 -0.73 13.09
C SER A 199 -22.94 0.58 12.34
N PRO A 200 -23.97 1.41 12.11
CA PRO A 200 -23.79 2.74 11.53
C PRO A 200 -23.01 3.70 12.44
N ASP A 201 -23.06 3.47 13.76
CA ASP A 201 -22.59 4.42 14.77
C ASP A 201 -21.26 4.02 15.44
N MET A 202 -20.77 2.78 15.23
CA MET A 202 -19.58 2.26 15.91
C MET A 202 -18.45 2.01 14.91
N SER A 203 -17.22 2.35 15.31
CA SER A 203 -16.02 1.91 14.59
C SER A 203 -15.81 0.39 14.76
N GLY A 204 -15.02 -0.22 13.87
CA GLY A 204 -14.81 -1.66 13.91
C GLY A 204 -14.31 -2.20 15.25
N ASN A 205 -13.43 -1.48 15.93
CA ASN A 205 -12.93 -1.88 17.25
C ASN A 205 -13.99 -1.72 18.34
N GLU A 206 -14.71 -0.59 18.36
CA GLU A 206 -15.81 -0.37 19.30
C GLU A 206 -16.91 -1.41 19.13
N LEU A 207 -17.24 -1.75 17.88
CA LEU A 207 -18.21 -2.80 17.57
C LEU A 207 -17.76 -4.17 18.10
N ARG A 208 -16.46 -4.51 17.90
CA ARG A 208 -15.92 -5.78 18.42
C ARG A 208 -15.95 -5.87 19.93
N ASP A 209 -15.57 -4.79 20.62
CA ASP A 209 -15.62 -4.73 22.07
C ASP A 209 -17.07 -4.86 22.56
N TYR A 210 -18.02 -4.19 21.88
CA TYR A 210 -19.45 -4.26 22.18
C TYR A 210 -20.02 -5.66 22.00
N ILE A 211 -19.61 -6.38 20.95
CA ILE A 211 -20.02 -7.76 20.72
C ILE A 211 -19.33 -8.70 21.71
N ALA A 212 -18.06 -8.47 22.03
CA ALA A 212 -17.31 -9.28 22.98
C ALA A 212 -17.93 -9.22 24.39
N ASP A 213 -18.34 -8.03 24.84
CA ASP A 213 -19.02 -7.86 26.12
C ASP A 213 -20.35 -8.62 26.18
N ARG A 214 -21.08 -8.68 25.06
CA ARG A 214 -22.37 -9.42 24.98
C ARG A 214 -22.17 -10.91 24.79
N LEU A 215 -21.08 -11.32 24.16
CA LEU A 215 -20.74 -12.72 23.99
C LEU A 215 -20.52 -13.40 25.35
N GLY A 216 -19.86 -12.72 26.29
CA GLY A 216 -19.62 -13.22 27.64
C GLY A 216 -18.86 -14.53 27.62
N ASP A 217 -19.39 -15.54 28.33
CA ASP A 217 -18.81 -16.88 28.44
C ASP A 217 -19.22 -17.84 27.29
N ARG A 218 -20.01 -17.36 26.31
CA ARG A 218 -20.45 -18.18 25.18
C ARG A 218 -19.26 -18.60 24.32
N LYS A 219 -19.30 -19.80 23.78
CA LYS A 219 -18.17 -20.40 23.05
C LYS A 219 -18.00 -19.91 21.61
N ALA A 220 -18.90 -19.05 21.10
CA ALA A 220 -18.75 -18.46 19.78
C ALA A 220 -17.47 -17.63 19.71
N GLN A 221 -16.89 -17.52 18.52
CA GLN A 221 -15.62 -16.86 18.30
C GLN A 221 -15.78 -15.60 17.46
N ILE A 222 -15.31 -14.48 17.99
CA ILE A 222 -15.18 -13.25 17.21
C ILE A 222 -13.88 -13.37 16.41
N ASN A 223 -13.99 -13.27 15.08
CA ASN A 223 -12.83 -13.27 14.22
C ASN A 223 -12.09 -11.95 14.33
N GLU A 224 -10.81 -12.05 14.64
CA GLU A 224 -9.92 -10.90 14.51
C GLU A 224 -9.78 -10.49 13.04
N PRO A 225 -9.63 -9.20 12.76
CA PRO A 225 -9.33 -8.75 11.41
C PRO A 225 -8.08 -9.45 10.89
N MET A 226 -8.15 -9.95 9.68
CA MET A 226 -7.03 -10.60 9.01
C MET A 226 -5.80 -9.67 8.92
N ARG A 227 -6.01 -8.36 9.04
CA ARG A 227 -4.97 -7.34 9.17
C ARG A 227 -3.93 -7.69 10.25
N ASN A 228 -4.36 -8.05 11.46
CA ASN A 228 -3.46 -8.32 12.59
C ASN A 228 -2.56 -9.53 12.31
N GLU A 229 -3.10 -10.56 11.68
CA GLU A 229 -2.31 -11.75 11.32
C GLU A 229 -1.31 -11.45 10.21
N ILE A 230 -1.73 -10.74 9.18
CA ILE A 230 -0.87 -10.35 8.05
C ILE A 230 0.22 -9.39 8.53
N GLU A 231 -0.12 -8.36 9.30
CA GLU A 231 0.87 -7.44 9.87
C GLU A 231 1.92 -8.20 10.67
N ARG A 232 1.52 -9.16 11.52
CA ARG A 232 2.45 -9.98 12.30
C ARG A 232 3.34 -10.87 11.44
N GLN A 233 2.82 -11.46 10.37
CA GLN A 233 3.59 -12.33 9.47
C GLN A 233 4.61 -11.54 8.65
N PHE A 234 4.27 -10.32 8.27
CA PHE A 234 5.11 -9.50 7.40
C PHE A 234 5.95 -8.45 8.15
N GLU A 235 5.73 -8.24 9.43
CA GLU A 235 6.53 -7.33 10.25
C GLU A 235 8.05 -7.57 10.12
N PRO A 236 8.57 -8.82 10.11
CA PRO A 236 9.99 -9.08 9.90
C PRO A 236 10.51 -8.59 8.54
N PHE A 237 9.69 -8.65 7.49
CA PHE A 237 10.07 -8.16 6.16
C PHE A 237 10.24 -6.64 6.14
N PHE A 238 9.43 -5.91 6.91
CA PHE A 238 9.62 -4.45 7.06
C PHE A 238 10.93 -4.13 7.76
N TYR A 239 11.28 -4.84 8.83
CA TYR A 239 12.56 -4.62 9.50
C TYR A 239 13.75 -4.89 8.58
N ILE A 240 13.70 -5.97 7.80
CA ILE A 240 14.73 -6.31 6.81
C ILE A 240 14.80 -5.20 5.73
N PHE A 241 13.67 -4.78 5.21
CA PHE A 241 13.60 -3.75 4.18
C PHE A 241 14.15 -2.41 4.67
N PHE A 242 13.70 -1.90 5.81
CA PHE A 242 14.18 -0.64 6.36
C PHE A 242 15.64 -0.70 6.80
N SER A 243 16.08 -1.83 7.34
CA SER A 243 17.50 -2.04 7.65
C SER A 243 18.35 -2.01 6.37
N GLY A 244 17.89 -2.65 5.30
CA GLY A 244 18.51 -2.60 3.98
C GLY A 244 18.56 -1.18 3.41
N ILE A 245 17.49 -0.40 3.55
CA ILE A 245 17.45 1.01 3.15
C ILE A 245 18.49 1.82 3.90
N ILE A 246 18.60 1.65 5.22
CA ILE A 246 19.57 2.38 6.03
C ILE A 246 20.99 2.05 5.55
N LEU A 247 21.31 0.76 5.40
CA LEU A 247 22.63 0.31 4.94
C LEU A 247 22.94 0.88 3.54
N LEU A 248 22.03 0.72 2.59
CA LEU A 248 22.18 1.24 1.23
C LEU A 248 22.34 2.77 1.22
N SER A 249 21.57 3.48 2.06
CA SER A 249 21.62 4.93 2.16
C SER A 249 22.95 5.41 2.73
N VAL A 250 23.53 4.71 3.70
CA VAL A 250 24.87 5.00 4.23
C VAL A 250 25.93 4.84 3.14
N VAL A 251 25.88 3.72 2.40
CA VAL A 251 26.81 3.48 1.28
C VAL A 251 26.66 4.57 0.21
N LEU A 252 25.43 4.87 -0.22
CA LEU A 252 25.16 5.93 -1.19
C LEU A 252 25.61 7.30 -0.68
N SER A 253 25.42 7.61 0.61
CA SER A 253 25.87 8.86 1.20
C SER A 253 27.39 9.01 1.13
N ILE A 254 28.14 7.94 1.40
CA ILE A 254 29.61 7.93 1.29
C ILE A 254 30.02 8.15 -0.17
N VAL A 255 29.41 7.45 -1.11
CA VAL A 255 29.74 7.55 -2.55
C VAL A 255 29.41 8.95 -3.09
N VAL A 256 28.18 9.43 -2.86
CA VAL A 256 27.73 10.78 -3.28
C VAL A 256 28.62 11.85 -2.65
N ASN A 257 28.91 11.74 -1.37
CA ASN A 257 29.78 12.68 -0.66
C ASN A 257 31.22 12.68 -1.25
N SER A 258 31.75 11.52 -1.61
CA SER A 258 33.08 11.38 -2.26
C SER A 258 33.11 12.06 -3.63
N VAL A 259 32.10 11.78 -4.47
CA VAL A 259 31.99 12.36 -5.83
C VAL A 259 31.85 13.89 -5.75
N ILE A 260 30.98 14.38 -4.87
CA ILE A 260 30.79 15.82 -4.64
C ILE A 260 32.09 16.44 -4.09
N THR A 261 32.82 15.76 -3.20
CA THR A 261 34.10 16.25 -2.69
C THR A 261 35.08 16.55 -3.81
N GLY A 262 35.29 15.60 -4.72
CA GLY A 262 36.22 15.79 -5.84
C GLY A 262 35.84 16.98 -6.73
N GLN A 263 34.56 17.35 -6.78
CA GLN A 263 34.11 18.53 -7.54
C GLN A 263 34.28 19.83 -6.74
N TYR A 264 33.99 19.82 -5.46
CA TYR A 264 34.06 21.01 -4.60
C TYR A 264 35.51 21.40 -4.26
N ILE A 265 36.44 20.44 -4.15
CA ILE A 265 37.87 20.73 -3.99
C ILE A 265 38.38 21.64 -5.13
N ARG A 266 37.96 21.38 -6.37
CA ARG A 266 38.33 22.20 -7.55
C ARG A 266 37.70 23.60 -7.50
N ARG A 267 36.76 23.86 -6.62
CA ARG A 267 36.00 25.12 -6.47
C ARG A 267 36.39 25.87 -5.20
N VAL A 268 37.38 25.39 -4.45
CA VAL A 268 37.81 26.06 -3.20
C VAL A 268 38.21 27.51 -3.50
N TYR A 269 38.93 27.75 -4.60
CA TYR A 269 39.28 29.10 -5.02
C TYR A 269 38.08 30.00 -5.31
N GLU A 270 37.05 29.48 -5.99
CA GLU A 270 35.78 30.21 -6.22
C GLU A 270 35.12 30.61 -4.90
N PHE A 271 35.04 29.71 -3.95
CA PHE A 271 34.47 29.99 -2.61
C PHE A 271 35.33 30.94 -1.79
N GLY A 272 36.66 30.90 -1.97
CA GLY A 272 37.60 31.86 -1.40
C GLY A 272 37.33 33.29 -1.91
N ILE A 273 37.14 33.47 -3.22
CA ILE A 273 36.76 34.75 -3.80
C ILE A 273 35.42 35.24 -3.21
N TYR A 274 34.44 34.38 -3.09
CA TYR A 274 33.16 34.77 -2.48
C TYR A 274 33.33 35.27 -1.05
N ARG A 275 34.24 34.69 -0.26
CA ARG A 275 34.55 35.17 1.06
C ARG A 275 35.29 36.51 1.05
N ALA A 276 36.23 36.71 0.13
CA ALA A 276 36.98 37.94 -0.01
C ALA A 276 36.08 39.14 -0.33
N ILE A 277 35.01 38.93 -1.10
CA ILE A 277 33.97 39.95 -1.43
C ILE A 277 32.89 40.07 -0.35
N GLY A 278 33.06 39.42 0.84
CA GLY A 278 32.26 39.63 2.03
C GLY A 278 31.07 38.66 2.17
N ILE A 279 30.99 37.58 1.40
CA ILE A 279 29.92 36.59 1.59
C ILE A 279 30.14 35.81 2.88
N THR A 280 29.12 35.76 3.71
CA THR A 280 29.17 35.09 5.00
C THR A 280 29.28 33.56 4.87
N LYS A 281 29.79 32.89 5.90
CA LYS A 281 29.79 31.41 5.99
C LYS A 281 28.39 30.80 5.75
N ARG A 282 27.34 31.45 6.27
CA ARG A 282 25.93 31.05 6.05
C ARG A 282 25.52 31.19 4.59
N GLY A 283 26.01 32.23 3.91
CA GLY A 283 25.76 32.44 2.47
C GLY A 283 26.35 31.32 1.61
N ILE A 284 27.59 30.89 1.92
CA ILE A 284 28.25 29.75 1.26
C ILE A 284 27.49 28.45 1.51
N LEU A 285 27.11 28.18 2.77
CA LEU A 285 26.32 27.00 3.13
C LEU A 285 24.98 26.97 2.35
N LYS A 286 24.27 28.12 2.29
CA LYS A 286 23.02 28.25 1.53
C LYS A 286 23.22 27.99 0.03
N LYS A 287 24.35 28.45 -0.56
CA LYS A 287 24.66 28.20 -1.97
C LYS A 287 24.91 26.70 -2.21
N CYS A 288 25.74 26.05 -1.40
CA CYS A 288 25.99 24.61 -1.49
C CYS A 288 24.69 23.80 -1.34
N ALA A 289 23.89 24.15 -0.33
CA ALA A 289 22.58 23.52 -0.10
C ALA A 289 21.66 23.67 -1.31
N SER A 290 21.57 24.88 -1.88
CA SER A 290 20.74 25.15 -3.07
C SER A 290 21.19 24.36 -4.30
N GLU A 291 22.50 24.23 -4.54
CA GLU A 291 23.04 23.46 -5.66
C GLU A 291 22.72 21.95 -5.50
N ILE A 292 22.99 21.38 -4.31
CA ILE A 292 22.74 19.96 -4.04
C ILE A 292 21.23 19.67 -4.07
N SER A 293 20.41 20.52 -3.44
CA SER A 293 18.95 20.35 -3.44
C SER A 293 18.34 20.46 -4.83
N MET A 294 18.85 21.36 -5.69
CA MET A 294 18.38 21.47 -7.08
C MET A 294 18.74 20.21 -7.90
N MET A 295 19.95 19.68 -7.74
CA MET A 295 20.36 18.43 -8.40
C MET A 295 19.52 17.26 -7.90
N ASN A 296 19.22 17.23 -6.60
CA ASN A 296 18.35 16.22 -6.03
C ASN A 296 16.92 16.32 -6.55
N LEU A 297 16.36 17.52 -6.64
CA LEU A 297 15.03 17.73 -7.21
C LEU A 297 14.95 17.21 -8.65
N LEU A 298 15.94 17.51 -9.48
CA LEU A 298 16.00 16.99 -10.85
C LEU A 298 16.12 15.47 -10.88
N ALA A 299 16.91 14.88 -9.97
CA ALA A 299 17.06 13.44 -9.83
C ALA A 299 15.74 12.77 -9.45
N VAL A 300 15.00 13.35 -8.50
CA VAL A 300 13.69 12.85 -8.04
C VAL A 300 12.64 12.95 -9.14
N LEU A 301 12.55 14.07 -9.84
CA LEU A 301 11.60 14.24 -10.95
C LEU A 301 11.88 13.26 -12.09
N PHE A 302 13.14 13.08 -12.46
CA PHE A 302 13.54 12.11 -13.47
C PHE A 302 13.26 10.68 -12.99
N GLY A 303 13.59 10.37 -11.72
CA GLY A 303 13.35 9.08 -11.12
C GLY A 303 11.87 8.71 -11.04
N ALA A 304 11.03 9.66 -10.65
CA ALA A 304 9.58 9.46 -10.63
C ALA A 304 9.04 9.12 -12.04
N ALA A 305 9.46 9.87 -13.06
CA ALA A 305 9.07 9.58 -14.44
C ALA A 305 9.50 8.17 -14.88
N VAL A 306 10.76 7.78 -14.58
CA VAL A 306 11.27 6.44 -14.92
C VAL A 306 10.49 5.36 -14.19
N ILE A 307 10.20 5.53 -12.90
CA ILE A 307 9.45 4.54 -12.10
C ILE A 307 8.02 4.39 -12.64
N ILE A 308 7.33 5.48 -12.95
CA ILE A 308 5.96 5.41 -13.49
C ILE A 308 5.96 4.66 -14.83
N ILE A 309 6.88 5.01 -15.74
CA ILE A 309 6.98 4.32 -17.04
C ILE A 309 7.34 2.84 -16.85
N PHE A 310 8.27 2.53 -15.95
CA PHE A 310 8.68 1.17 -15.67
C PHE A 310 7.54 0.34 -15.06
N THR A 311 6.82 0.89 -14.08
CA THR A 311 5.65 0.24 -13.46
C THR A 311 4.55 0.00 -14.49
N PHE A 312 4.28 0.98 -15.36
CA PHE A 312 3.33 0.82 -16.46
C PHE A 312 3.74 -0.32 -17.39
N LEU A 313 4.98 -0.32 -17.87
CA LEU A 313 5.47 -1.35 -18.79
C LEU A 313 5.46 -2.75 -18.15
N ILE A 314 5.86 -2.88 -16.89
CA ILE A 314 5.83 -4.15 -16.17
C ILE A 314 4.39 -4.64 -16.00
N ASN A 315 3.47 -3.77 -15.59
CA ASN A 315 2.08 -4.14 -15.42
C ASN A 315 1.48 -4.61 -16.76
N GLU A 316 1.58 -3.82 -17.81
CA GLU A 316 0.94 -4.13 -19.10
C GLU A 316 1.56 -5.35 -19.80
N LEU A 317 2.89 -5.52 -19.72
CA LEU A 317 3.58 -6.57 -20.49
C LEU A 317 3.69 -7.91 -19.75
N TYR A 318 3.75 -7.88 -18.42
CA TYR A 318 4.09 -9.08 -17.65
C TYR A 318 3.11 -9.37 -16.51
N TYR A 319 2.74 -8.36 -15.71
CA TYR A 319 2.02 -8.62 -14.46
C TYR A 319 0.52 -8.82 -14.68
N ILE A 320 -0.14 -7.92 -15.38
CA ILE A 320 -1.58 -8.05 -15.65
C ILE A 320 -1.89 -9.34 -16.44
N PRO A 321 -1.14 -9.70 -17.50
CA PRO A 321 -1.35 -10.98 -18.17
C PRO A 321 -1.20 -12.22 -17.27
N ASP A 322 -0.35 -12.11 -16.23
CA ASP A 322 -0.13 -13.17 -15.23
C ASP A 322 -1.05 -13.08 -14.01
N GLY A 323 -2.03 -12.18 -14.00
CA GLY A 323 -2.89 -11.93 -12.85
C GLY A 323 -2.17 -11.30 -11.65
N LYS A 324 -1.12 -10.52 -11.89
CA LYS A 324 -0.34 -9.79 -10.88
C LYS A 324 -0.55 -8.29 -11.04
N TYR A 325 -0.23 -7.53 -10.02
CA TYR A 325 -0.29 -6.07 -10.06
C TYR A 325 0.79 -5.43 -9.21
N LEU A 326 1.47 -4.44 -9.78
CA LEU A 326 2.44 -3.61 -9.06
C LEU A 326 1.82 -2.21 -8.87
N PRO A 327 1.53 -1.77 -7.64
CA PRO A 327 0.93 -0.47 -7.41
C PRO A 327 1.85 0.67 -7.86
N TYR A 328 1.27 1.71 -8.43
CA TYR A 328 2.02 2.91 -8.84
C TYR A 328 2.52 3.73 -7.66
N PHE A 329 1.83 3.63 -6.53
CA PHE A 329 2.14 4.37 -5.32
C PHE A 329 2.06 3.44 -4.11
N SER A 330 3.05 3.56 -3.24
CA SER A 330 3.14 2.83 -1.99
C SER A 330 3.52 3.76 -0.85
N LYS A 331 2.82 3.66 0.28
CA LYS A 331 3.20 4.36 1.52
C LYS A 331 4.56 3.88 2.01
N ILE A 332 4.82 2.56 1.91
CA ILE A 332 6.08 1.94 2.32
C ILE A 332 7.23 2.47 1.46
N GLY A 333 7.04 2.48 0.14
CA GLY A 333 8.00 3.03 -0.82
C GLY A 333 8.28 4.52 -0.57
N LEU A 334 7.24 5.31 -0.29
CA LEU A 334 7.39 6.73 0.03
C LEU A 334 8.21 6.95 1.29
N TYR A 335 7.92 6.24 2.38
CA TYR A 335 8.67 6.36 3.63
C TYR A 335 10.13 5.92 3.46
N GLY A 336 10.36 4.80 2.77
CA GLY A 336 11.70 4.33 2.45
C GLY A 336 12.50 5.34 1.62
N PHE A 337 11.87 5.90 0.59
CA PHE A 337 12.47 6.93 -0.25
C PHE A 337 12.79 8.21 0.54
N LEU A 338 11.86 8.72 1.36
CA LEU A 338 12.08 9.91 2.18
C LEU A 338 13.22 9.69 3.18
N LEU A 339 13.24 8.54 3.85
CA LEU A 339 14.32 8.17 4.78
C LEU A 339 15.68 8.14 4.06
N SER A 340 15.78 7.44 2.95
CA SER A 340 17.01 7.38 2.15
C SER A 340 17.46 8.77 1.67
N ASN A 341 16.52 9.57 1.17
CA ASN A 341 16.82 10.90 0.68
C ASN A 341 17.37 11.81 1.79
N VAL A 342 16.77 11.76 2.98
CA VAL A 342 17.25 12.48 4.17
C VAL A 342 18.66 12.04 4.56
N LEU A 343 18.89 10.72 4.63
CA LEU A 343 20.18 10.14 5.02
C LEU A 343 21.31 10.42 4.02
N VAL A 344 21.00 10.60 2.73
CA VAL A 344 21.99 10.91 1.70
C VAL A 344 22.22 12.42 1.56
N VAL A 345 21.15 13.19 1.44
CA VAL A 345 21.25 14.62 1.06
C VAL A 345 21.68 15.49 2.23
N ILE A 346 21.13 15.30 3.43
CA ILE A 346 21.43 16.16 4.57
C ILE A 346 22.89 16.06 5.00
N PRO A 347 23.49 14.87 5.23
CA PRO A 347 24.91 14.77 5.58
C PRO A 347 25.81 15.35 4.50
N THR A 348 25.47 15.17 3.22
CA THR A 348 26.21 15.74 2.10
C THR A 348 26.19 17.27 2.13
N ILE A 349 25.03 17.90 2.32
CA ILE A 349 24.92 19.36 2.44
C ILE A 349 25.74 19.87 3.62
N ILE A 350 25.62 19.25 4.78
CA ILE A 350 26.33 19.68 6.00
C ILE A 350 27.84 19.55 5.82
N SER A 351 28.30 18.40 5.34
CA SER A 351 29.73 18.13 5.12
C SER A 351 30.36 19.14 4.16
N LYS A 352 29.72 19.37 3.00
CA LYS A 352 30.25 20.28 1.99
C LYS A 352 30.10 21.74 2.37
N GLY A 353 28.96 22.14 2.92
CA GLY A 353 28.76 23.50 3.37
C GLY A 353 29.76 23.91 4.47
N ARG A 354 30.02 23.03 5.43
CA ARG A 354 31.03 23.27 6.48
C ARG A 354 32.47 23.31 5.93
N GLY A 355 32.79 22.36 5.01
CA GLY A 355 34.11 22.31 4.38
C GLY A 355 34.41 23.57 3.58
N MET A 356 33.51 23.99 2.70
CA MET A 356 33.69 25.20 1.88
C MET A 356 33.62 26.50 2.68
N ALA A 357 32.87 26.54 3.79
CA ALA A 357 32.81 27.69 4.68
C ALA A 357 34.10 27.89 5.50
N LYS A 358 34.95 26.86 5.62
CA LYS A 358 36.26 26.92 6.29
C LYS A 358 37.40 27.24 5.35
N ALA A 359 37.20 27.12 4.03
CA ALA A 359 38.23 27.42 3.05
C ALA A 359 38.73 28.87 3.22
N ASP A 360 40.03 29.05 3.42
CA ASP A 360 40.66 30.36 3.55
C ASP A 360 41.46 30.66 2.28
N VAL A 361 41.48 31.94 1.87
CA VAL A 361 42.17 32.40 0.67
C VAL A 361 43.70 32.38 0.86
N THR A 362 44.12 32.32 2.14
CA THR A 362 45.56 32.37 2.51
C THR A 362 46.24 31.03 2.48
N GLU A 363 45.53 29.93 2.20
CA GLU A 363 46.12 28.58 2.10
C GLU A 363 46.51 28.17 0.67
N PHE A 364 46.52 29.14 -0.29
CA PHE A 364 46.88 28.88 -1.71
C PHE A 364 47.91 29.86 -2.23
#